data_a40a5548ff2e531eb5a0fa230d898dcb
#
_entry.id   a40a5548ff2e531eb5a0fa230d898dcb
#
_cell.length_a   1.000
_cell.length_b   1.000
_cell.length_c   1.000
_cell.angle_alpha   90.00
_cell.angle_beta   90.00
_cell.angle_gamma   90.00
#
_symmetry.space_group_name_H-M   'P 1'
#
loop_
_entity.id
_entity.type
_entity.pdbx_description
1 polymer ?
#
loop_
_entity_poly.entity_id
_entity_poly.type
_entity_poly.pdbx_seq_one_letter_code
_entity_poly.pdbx_strand_id
1 'polypeptide(L)'
;MKLGDQTAPTNDTHLKYLARYGVRNICGYPEIEGDRLYATVDELKRMMDMAAKYSISIDCLDPPILASSHIDHEKHPAIMLAQSPERDRDIEQLQTYIRNCAQAGIPCIKYNMSILGVLRTGRVQGRGDAMYHQWKLSEAHPDTPLTKAGVVNADAFWERITYFLDRIIPVANEYKIRMACHPQDPGVPPEGYQGVNRVLGTIDGLKRFITIRESPYHGLNFCQGTISEDLEDPGTQIFDVIRYFGTRKKIFNVHFRNIRGHRNDFIEVYPDEGDVDFVKAIKVYREVGYPYMLMPDHVPLAQADPDSLQSFAFCYGYIRALIQSISEES
;
A
#
# COMPACT_ATOMS: atom_id res chain seq x y z
N MET A 1 -13.22 7.19 -10.31
CA MET A 1 -12.52 6.07 -9.66
C MET A 1 -12.39 4.92 -10.63
N LYS A 2 -11.40 4.04 -10.45
CA LYS A 2 -11.07 2.93 -11.36
C LYS A 2 -10.92 1.65 -10.54
N LEU A 3 -11.40 0.52 -11.05
CA LEU A 3 -11.05 -0.78 -10.48
C LEU A 3 -9.57 -1.06 -10.77
N GLY A 4 -8.80 -1.40 -9.75
CA GLY A 4 -7.38 -1.70 -9.85
C GLY A 4 -6.96 -3.04 -9.27
N ASP A 5 -5.68 -3.35 -9.48
CA ASP A 5 -4.98 -4.48 -8.90
C ASP A 5 -3.53 -4.13 -8.56
N GLN A 6 -2.94 -4.86 -7.60
CA GLN A 6 -1.53 -4.75 -7.23
C GLN A 6 -0.83 -6.11 -7.06
N THR A 7 -1.43 -7.18 -7.53
CA THR A 7 -0.84 -8.51 -7.34
C THR A 7 0.29 -8.76 -8.34
N ALA A 8 1.37 -9.37 -7.86
CA ALA A 8 2.50 -9.80 -8.68
C ALA A 8 2.30 -11.23 -9.19
N PRO A 9 2.95 -11.59 -10.29
CA PRO A 9 3.80 -10.80 -11.18
C PRO A 9 3.01 -10.11 -12.30
N THR A 10 3.57 -9.06 -12.91
CA THR A 10 3.01 -8.46 -14.12
C THR A 10 3.46 -9.28 -15.35
N ASN A 11 2.76 -10.37 -15.64
CA ASN A 11 3.04 -11.24 -16.78
C ASN A 11 1.78 -11.57 -17.59
N ASP A 12 1.96 -12.22 -18.74
CA ASP A 12 0.88 -12.51 -19.69
C ASP A 12 -0.27 -13.33 -19.07
N THR A 13 0.05 -14.33 -18.25
CA THR A 13 -0.96 -15.18 -17.60
C THR A 13 -1.78 -14.39 -16.58
N HIS A 14 -1.12 -13.60 -15.77
CA HIS A 14 -1.79 -12.78 -14.76
C HIS A 14 -2.63 -11.67 -15.40
N LEU A 15 -2.11 -10.99 -16.42
CA LEU A 15 -2.85 -9.95 -17.16
C LEU A 15 -4.12 -10.50 -17.83
N LYS A 16 -4.09 -11.74 -18.37
CA LYS A 16 -5.29 -12.42 -18.88
C LYS A 16 -6.33 -12.66 -17.78
N TYR A 17 -5.87 -13.07 -16.59
CA TYR A 17 -6.75 -13.27 -15.45
C TYR A 17 -7.40 -11.94 -15.05
N LEU A 18 -6.66 -10.88 -14.87
CA LEU A 18 -7.17 -9.55 -14.52
C LEU A 18 -8.18 -9.01 -15.56
N ALA A 19 -7.84 -9.13 -16.85
CA ALA A 19 -8.72 -8.69 -17.94
C ALA A 19 -10.08 -9.43 -17.94
N ARG A 20 -10.09 -10.72 -17.57
CA ARG A 20 -11.31 -11.55 -17.45
C ARG A 20 -12.30 -10.94 -16.46
N TYR A 21 -11.78 -10.40 -15.34
CA TYR A 21 -12.61 -9.79 -14.29
C TYR A 21 -12.79 -8.28 -14.45
N GLY A 22 -12.35 -7.74 -15.58
CA GLY A 22 -12.58 -6.33 -15.94
C GLY A 22 -11.66 -5.34 -15.25
N VAL A 23 -10.54 -5.80 -14.67
CA VAL A 23 -9.48 -4.93 -14.18
C VAL A 23 -8.78 -4.29 -15.38
N ARG A 24 -8.65 -2.97 -15.36
CA ARG A 24 -8.07 -2.18 -16.47
C ARG A 24 -6.92 -1.27 -16.04
N ASN A 25 -6.64 -1.22 -14.77
CA ASN A 25 -5.61 -0.37 -14.19
C ASN A 25 -4.85 -1.16 -13.13
N ILE A 26 -3.54 -1.13 -13.12
CA ILE A 26 -2.74 -1.89 -12.14
C ILE A 26 -1.57 -1.09 -11.56
N CYS A 27 -1.16 -1.51 -10.37
CA CYS A 27 0.17 -1.29 -9.86
C CYS A 27 1.05 -2.42 -10.42
N GLY A 28 2.00 -2.09 -11.29
CA GLY A 28 2.81 -3.06 -12.00
C GLY A 28 4.12 -3.39 -11.28
N TYR A 29 4.68 -4.53 -11.64
CA TYR A 29 5.98 -5.04 -11.15
C TYR A 29 6.87 -5.31 -12.36
N PRO A 30 7.77 -4.36 -12.73
CA PRO A 30 8.65 -4.54 -13.87
C PRO A 30 9.71 -5.60 -13.59
N GLU A 31 10.04 -6.38 -14.61
CA GLU A 31 11.23 -7.21 -14.57
C GLU A 31 12.47 -6.33 -14.72
N ILE A 32 13.38 -6.41 -13.74
CA ILE A 32 14.60 -5.61 -13.68
C ILE A 32 15.80 -6.55 -13.86
N GLU A 33 16.62 -6.28 -14.88
CA GLU A 33 17.82 -7.07 -15.14
C GLU A 33 18.97 -6.65 -14.22
N GLY A 34 19.68 -7.64 -13.65
CA GLY A 34 20.84 -7.44 -12.76
C GLY A 34 20.46 -6.91 -11.38
N ASP A 35 21.40 -6.20 -10.73
CA ASP A 35 21.28 -5.74 -9.34
C ASP A 35 20.80 -4.28 -9.23
N ARG A 36 20.14 -3.76 -10.26
CA ARG A 36 19.61 -2.39 -10.25
C ARG A 36 18.38 -2.29 -9.36
N LEU A 37 18.22 -1.13 -8.71
CA LEU A 37 17.03 -0.80 -7.92
C LEU A 37 16.04 0.08 -8.72
N TYR A 38 16.14 0.05 -10.04
CA TYR A 38 15.25 0.76 -10.97
C TYR A 38 15.10 -0.01 -12.27
N ALA A 39 13.93 0.05 -12.85
CA ALA A 39 13.71 -0.38 -14.23
C ALA A 39 14.15 0.72 -15.21
N THR A 40 14.72 0.32 -16.33
CA THR A 40 14.99 1.23 -17.46
C THR A 40 13.70 1.62 -18.17
N VAL A 41 13.75 2.69 -18.95
CA VAL A 41 12.61 3.12 -19.77
C VAL A 41 12.12 2.02 -20.71
N ASP A 42 13.05 1.24 -21.28
CA ASP A 42 12.71 0.15 -22.21
C ASP A 42 12.06 -1.04 -21.47
N GLU A 43 12.51 -1.38 -20.26
CA GLU A 43 11.86 -2.39 -19.44
C GLU A 43 10.43 -1.97 -19.05
N LEU A 44 10.24 -0.70 -18.67
CA LEU A 44 8.93 -0.15 -18.38
C LEU A 44 8.01 -0.17 -19.58
N LYS A 45 8.50 0.23 -20.76
CA LYS A 45 7.72 0.19 -22.01
C LYS A 45 7.35 -1.23 -22.41
N ARG A 46 8.27 -2.20 -22.31
CA ARG A 46 7.95 -3.61 -22.56
C ARG A 46 6.79 -4.13 -21.68
N MET A 47 6.82 -3.79 -20.38
CA MET A 47 5.74 -4.13 -19.45
C MET A 47 4.41 -3.45 -19.85
N MET A 48 4.46 -2.16 -20.20
CA MET A 48 3.27 -1.41 -20.64
C MET A 48 2.69 -1.99 -21.94
N ASP A 49 3.53 -2.34 -22.92
CA ASP A 49 3.11 -2.96 -24.18
C ASP A 49 2.47 -4.33 -23.95
N MET A 50 3.00 -5.11 -23.00
CA MET A 50 2.41 -6.38 -22.60
C MET A 50 1.03 -6.18 -21.97
N ALA A 51 0.87 -5.22 -21.05
CA ALA A 51 -0.40 -4.92 -20.41
C ALA A 51 -1.44 -4.36 -21.42
N ALA A 52 -1.01 -3.54 -22.37
CA ALA A 52 -1.84 -2.94 -23.38
C ALA A 52 -2.53 -3.98 -24.31
N LYS A 53 -1.91 -5.17 -24.52
CA LYS A 53 -2.54 -6.29 -25.24
C LYS A 53 -3.88 -6.72 -24.63
N TYR A 54 -4.04 -6.49 -23.32
CA TYR A 54 -5.25 -6.82 -22.56
C TYR A 54 -6.08 -5.56 -22.22
N SER A 55 -5.76 -4.42 -22.82
CA SER A 55 -6.36 -3.11 -22.50
C SER A 55 -6.21 -2.75 -21.04
N ILE A 56 -5.05 -3.06 -20.44
CA ILE A 56 -4.67 -2.74 -19.06
C ILE A 56 -3.62 -1.62 -19.09
N SER A 57 -3.82 -0.60 -18.25
CA SER A 57 -2.87 0.51 -18.03
C SER A 57 -2.06 0.27 -16.77
N ILE A 58 -0.79 0.64 -16.80
CA ILE A 58 0.07 0.70 -15.61
C ILE A 58 -0.09 2.10 -15.00
N ASP A 59 -0.89 2.23 -13.95
CA ASP A 59 -1.18 3.52 -13.31
C ASP A 59 -0.26 3.80 -12.11
N CYS A 60 0.42 2.77 -11.61
CA CYS A 60 1.36 2.83 -10.50
C CYS A 60 2.44 1.75 -10.65
N LEU A 61 3.55 1.90 -9.95
CA LEU A 61 4.59 0.87 -9.82
C LEU A 61 4.94 0.61 -8.36
N ASP A 62 5.35 -0.62 -8.07
CA ASP A 62 6.05 -0.98 -6.83
C ASP A 62 7.56 -1.02 -7.13
N PRO A 63 8.41 -0.29 -6.38
CA PRO A 63 9.84 -0.34 -6.59
C PRO A 63 10.44 -1.62 -5.99
N PRO A 64 11.63 -2.05 -6.44
CA PRO A 64 12.29 -3.25 -5.91
C PRO A 64 12.87 -3.08 -4.50
N ILE A 65 12.70 -1.91 -3.89
CA ILE A 65 13.09 -1.56 -2.52
C ILE A 65 11.94 -0.89 -1.80
N LEU A 66 12.05 -0.78 -0.48
CA LEU A 66 11.01 -0.18 0.36
C LEU A 66 9.67 -0.94 0.23
N ALA A 67 9.74 -2.26 0.23
CA ALA A 67 8.59 -3.15 0.29
C ALA A 67 7.99 -3.22 1.70
N SER A 68 6.88 -3.94 1.87
CA SER A 68 6.26 -4.23 3.17
C SER A 68 6.91 -5.39 3.92
N SER A 69 8.11 -5.81 3.52
CA SER A 69 8.82 -6.95 4.11
C SER A 69 9.41 -6.61 5.48
N HIS A 70 9.66 -7.65 6.27
CA HIS A 70 10.43 -7.54 7.50
C HIS A 70 11.90 -7.23 7.18
N ILE A 71 12.50 -6.30 7.91
CA ILE A 71 13.83 -5.75 7.59
C ILE A 71 14.93 -6.82 7.55
N ASP A 72 14.83 -7.88 8.34
CA ASP A 72 15.84 -8.94 8.39
C ASP A 72 15.90 -9.77 7.09
N HIS A 73 14.84 -9.73 6.29
CA HIS A 73 14.75 -10.40 4.99
C HIS A 73 15.01 -9.47 3.80
N GLU A 74 15.13 -8.15 4.06
CA GLU A 74 15.39 -7.17 3.00
C GLU A 74 16.82 -7.29 2.46
N LYS A 75 16.97 -7.31 1.13
CA LYS A 75 18.26 -7.31 0.43
C LYS A 75 18.92 -5.93 0.45
N HIS A 76 18.13 -4.87 0.40
CA HIS A 76 18.58 -3.47 0.33
C HIS A 76 17.97 -2.65 1.48
N PRO A 77 18.37 -2.91 2.73
CA PRO A 77 17.76 -2.30 3.91
C PRO A 77 18.34 -0.93 4.26
N ALA A 78 19.34 -0.45 3.54
CA ALA A 78 20.20 0.67 3.96
C ALA A 78 19.41 1.96 4.23
N ILE A 79 18.35 2.26 3.48
CA ILE A 79 17.49 3.42 3.71
C ILE A 79 16.84 3.32 5.09
N MET A 80 16.22 2.17 5.38
CA MET A 80 15.52 1.96 6.66
C MET A 80 16.45 1.70 7.84
N LEU A 81 17.70 1.29 7.59
CA LEU A 81 18.74 1.15 8.62
C LEU A 81 19.56 2.43 8.83
N ALA A 82 19.37 3.46 8.01
CA ALA A 82 20.14 4.71 8.02
C ALA A 82 21.65 4.49 7.81
N GLN A 83 22.02 3.54 6.95
CA GLN A 83 23.41 3.14 6.69
C GLN A 83 23.96 3.84 5.45
N SER A 84 24.80 4.88 5.62
CA SER A 84 25.53 5.49 4.51
C SER A 84 26.94 4.84 4.38
N PRO A 85 27.49 4.72 3.16
CA PRO A 85 27.02 5.38 1.91
C PRO A 85 25.92 4.62 1.16
N GLU A 86 25.54 3.41 1.55
CA GLU A 86 24.58 2.55 0.83
C GLU A 86 23.19 3.21 0.75
N ARG A 87 22.76 3.86 1.82
CA ARG A 87 21.49 4.62 1.86
C ARG A 87 21.43 5.67 0.76
N ASP A 88 22.51 6.39 0.56
CA ASP A 88 22.56 7.50 -0.40
C ASP A 88 22.54 6.94 -1.83
N ARG A 89 23.30 5.87 -2.10
CA ARG A 89 23.29 5.16 -3.37
C ARG A 89 21.88 4.60 -3.71
N ASP A 90 21.21 3.99 -2.75
CA ASP A 90 19.89 3.40 -2.97
C ASP A 90 18.84 4.51 -3.24
N ILE A 91 18.96 5.66 -2.59
CA ILE A 91 18.14 6.85 -2.87
C ILE A 91 18.41 7.38 -4.28
N GLU A 92 19.66 7.47 -4.73
CA GLU A 92 20.02 7.91 -6.10
C GLU A 92 19.45 6.96 -7.17
N GLN A 93 19.44 5.66 -6.91
CA GLN A 93 18.80 4.71 -7.80
C GLN A 93 17.27 4.91 -7.86
N LEU A 94 16.62 5.18 -6.74
CA LEU A 94 15.19 5.49 -6.73
C LEU A 94 14.88 6.82 -7.42
N GLN A 95 15.75 7.82 -7.31
CA GLN A 95 15.62 9.05 -8.13
C GLN A 95 15.71 8.75 -9.62
N THR A 96 16.59 7.83 -10.02
CA THR A 96 16.67 7.36 -11.41
C THR A 96 15.38 6.66 -11.83
N TYR A 97 14.81 5.83 -10.92
CA TYR A 97 13.51 5.19 -11.17
C TYR A 97 12.39 6.19 -11.40
N ILE A 98 12.32 7.26 -10.60
CA ILE A 98 11.34 8.36 -10.78
C ILE A 98 11.48 8.99 -12.17
N ARG A 99 12.71 9.30 -12.61
CA ARG A 99 12.97 9.87 -13.94
C ARG A 99 12.53 8.92 -15.06
N ASN A 100 12.84 7.63 -14.92
CA ASN A 100 12.48 6.61 -15.90
C ASN A 100 10.96 6.41 -15.98
N CYS A 101 10.26 6.42 -14.84
CA CYS A 101 8.79 6.39 -14.80
C CYS A 101 8.18 7.57 -15.54
N ALA A 102 8.70 8.78 -15.32
CA ALA A 102 8.23 9.98 -16.02
C ALA A 102 8.43 9.88 -17.53
N GLN A 103 9.61 9.40 -17.98
CA GLN A 103 9.90 9.21 -19.42
C GLN A 103 9.03 8.12 -20.05
N ALA A 104 8.67 7.08 -19.29
CA ALA A 104 7.77 6.03 -19.75
C ALA A 104 6.28 6.44 -19.70
N GLY A 105 5.94 7.49 -18.96
CA GLY A 105 4.56 7.97 -18.81
C GLY A 105 3.80 7.29 -17.65
N ILE A 106 4.49 6.67 -16.70
CA ILE A 106 3.89 6.05 -15.50
C ILE A 106 3.84 7.09 -14.37
N PRO A 107 2.66 7.42 -13.85
CA PRO A 107 2.47 8.64 -13.06
C PRO A 107 2.63 8.48 -11.54
N CYS A 108 2.86 7.25 -11.04
CA CYS A 108 2.84 6.98 -9.60
C CYS A 108 3.82 5.85 -9.22
N ILE A 109 4.43 5.99 -8.04
CA ILE A 109 5.23 4.94 -7.39
C ILE A 109 4.67 4.75 -5.98
N LYS A 110 4.26 3.50 -5.66
CA LYS A 110 3.87 3.09 -4.30
C LYS A 110 5.11 2.57 -3.57
N TYR A 111 5.26 2.88 -2.30
CA TYR A 111 6.37 2.40 -1.48
C TYR A 111 5.98 2.29 -0.01
N ASN A 112 6.79 1.58 0.76
CA ASN A 112 6.62 1.39 2.20
C ASN A 112 7.85 1.90 2.95
N MET A 113 7.64 2.53 4.11
CA MET A 113 8.70 2.81 5.06
C MET A 113 8.48 1.94 6.30
N SER A 114 8.85 0.67 6.19
CA SER A 114 8.61 -0.34 7.22
C SER A 114 9.91 -1.01 7.67
N ILE A 115 9.94 -1.42 8.93
CA ILE A 115 11.01 -2.25 9.51
C ILE A 115 10.47 -3.62 9.86
N LEU A 116 9.27 -3.69 10.42
CA LEU A 116 8.70 -4.94 10.92
C LEU A 116 7.81 -5.69 9.90
N GLY A 117 7.61 -5.10 8.72
CA GLY A 117 6.68 -5.69 7.73
C GLY A 117 5.23 -5.68 8.22
N VAL A 118 4.43 -6.65 7.76
CA VAL A 118 3.05 -6.86 8.19
C VAL A 118 3.03 -7.80 9.40
N LEU A 119 2.44 -7.34 10.51
CA LEU A 119 2.35 -8.13 11.74
C LEU A 119 0.98 -8.80 11.86
N ARG A 120 0.99 -10.11 12.13
CA ARG A 120 -0.23 -10.89 12.42
C ARG A 120 0.07 -11.91 13.51
N THR A 121 -0.91 -12.17 14.38
CA THR A 121 -0.78 -13.14 15.48
C THR A 121 -1.28 -14.52 15.12
N GLY A 122 -2.08 -14.64 14.05
CA GLY A 122 -2.61 -15.92 13.64
C GLY A 122 -3.63 -15.83 12.52
N ARG A 123 -4.47 -16.86 12.46
CA ARG A 123 -5.61 -16.95 11.54
C ARG A 123 -6.82 -17.52 12.27
N VAL A 124 -8.01 -17.05 11.93
CA VAL A 124 -9.28 -17.57 12.44
C VAL A 124 -10.15 -18.04 11.28
N GLN A 125 -11.01 -19.01 11.54
CA GLN A 125 -11.95 -19.52 10.56
C GLN A 125 -13.05 -18.47 10.30
N GLY A 126 -13.29 -18.20 9.04
CA GLY A 126 -14.37 -17.34 8.54
C GLY A 126 -15.51 -18.13 7.92
N ARG A 127 -16.26 -17.51 7.00
CA ARG A 127 -17.35 -18.16 6.28
C ARG A 127 -16.83 -19.25 5.35
N GLY A 128 -17.59 -20.33 5.24
CA GLY A 128 -17.16 -21.51 4.47
C GLY A 128 -15.89 -22.13 5.07
N ASP A 129 -14.89 -22.32 4.25
CA ASP A 129 -13.54 -22.79 4.63
C ASP A 129 -12.50 -21.65 4.65
N ALA A 130 -12.94 -20.39 4.54
CA ALA A 130 -12.04 -19.24 4.50
C ALA A 130 -11.31 -19.06 5.85
N MET A 131 -10.03 -18.68 5.75
CA MET A 131 -9.18 -18.36 6.90
C MET A 131 -8.81 -16.88 6.83
N TYR A 132 -9.15 -16.16 7.89
CA TYR A 132 -8.92 -14.71 8.02
C TYR A 132 -7.66 -14.44 8.81
N HIS A 133 -6.81 -13.56 8.34
CA HIS A 133 -5.65 -13.10 9.11
C HIS A 133 -6.12 -12.30 10.32
N GLN A 134 -5.46 -12.55 11.45
CA GLN A 134 -5.76 -11.93 12.75
C GLN A 134 -4.56 -11.16 13.27
N TRP A 135 -4.83 -10.01 13.85
CA TRP A 135 -3.95 -9.34 14.79
C TRP A 135 -4.65 -9.16 16.11
N LYS A 136 -4.00 -9.61 17.18
CA LYS A 136 -4.50 -9.45 18.54
C LYS A 136 -3.32 -9.15 19.46
N LEU A 137 -3.23 -7.92 19.94
CA LEU A 137 -2.08 -7.48 20.71
C LEU A 137 -1.85 -8.33 21.96
N SER A 138 -2.93 -8.80 22.62
CA SER A 138 -2.83 -9.67 23.78
C SER A 138 -2.22 -11.06 23.49
N GLU A 139 -2.18 -11.46 22.23
CA GLU A 139 -1.57 -12.72 21.75
C GLU A 139 -0.22 -12.45 21.06
N ALA A 140 0.18 -11.21 20.94
CA ALA A 140 1.45 -10.80 20.33
C ALA A 140 2.61 -11.01 21.32
N HIS A 141 3.81 -11.16 20.77
CA HIS A 141 5.05 -11.36 21.52
C HIS A 141 5.98 -10.14 21.34
N PRO A 142 5.72 -9.01 22.03
CA PRO A 142 6.50 -7.79 21.86
C PRO A 142 7.97 -7.93 22.30
N ASP A 143 8.28 -8.90 23.18
CA ASP A 143 9.62 -9.19 23.69
C ASP A 143 10.44 -10.11 22.77
N THR A 144 9.97 -10.36 21.54
CA THR A 144 10.75 -11.10 20.54
C THR A 144 12.09 -10.42 20.28
N PRO A 145 13.14 -11.16 19.86
CA PRO A 145 14.45 -10.58 19.60
C PRO A 145 14.37 -9.33 18.72
N LEU A 146 15.21 -8.35 19.02
CA LEU A 146 15.34 -7.17 18.16
C LEU A 146 15.72 -7.58 16.74
N THR A 147 15.21 -6.85 15.74
CA THR A 147 15.64 -6.99 14.37
C THR A 147 17.07 -6.47 14.18
N LYS A 148 17.67 -6.68 12.99
CA LYS A 148 18.97 -6.07 12.64
C LYS A 148 18.96 -4.53 12.69
N ALA A 149 17.77 -3.90 12.76
CA ALA A 149 17.64 -2.46 12.94
C ALA A 149 17.91 -1.98 14.38
N GLY A 150 17.94 -2.92 15.34
CA GLY A 150 18.05 -2.60 16.77
C GLY A 150 16.84 -1.81 17.29
N VAL A 151 17.07 -0.98 18.28
CA VAL A 151 16.03 -0.08 18.82
C VAL A 151 15.88 1.14 17.92
N VAL A 152 14.66 1.35 17.42
CA VAL A 152 14.30 2.48 16.57
C VAL A 152 13.11 3.20 17.19
N ASN A 153 13.41 4.20 18.01
CA ASN A 153 12.37 5.04 18.59
C ASN A 153 11.75 5.99 17.58
N ALA A 154 10.69 6.69 17.97
CA ALA A 154 9.95 7.57 17.08
C ALA A 154 10.82 8.66 16.43
N ASP A 155 11.75 9.28 17.19
CA ASP A 155 12.61 10.33 16.67
C ASP A 155 13.58 9.81 15.61
N ALA A 156 14.21 8.66 15.86
CA ALA A 156 15.06 7.99 14.89
C ALA A 156 14.28 7.57 13.62
N PHE A 157 13.04 7.13 13.80
CA PHE A 157 12.20 6.78 12.64
C PHE A 157 11.84 8.02 11.81
N TRP A 158 11.47 9.13 12.47
CA TRP A 158 11.19 10.40 11.79
C TRP A 158 12.41 11.00 11.09
N GLU A 159 13.61 10.84 11.67
CA GLU A 159 14.86 11.23 10.99
C GLU A 159 15.04 10.47 9.69
N ARG A 160 14.85 9.14 9.68
CA ARG A 160 14.97 8.31 8.49
C ARG A 160 13.97 8.72 7.41
N ILE A 161 12.71 8.95 7.80
CA ILE A 161 11.66 9.45 6.91
C ILE A 161 12.04 10.81 6.31
N THR A 162 12.43 11.75 7.16
CA THR A 162 12.77 13.11 6.72
C THR A 162 13.97 13.11 5.79
N TYR A 163 15.01 12.35 6.12
CA TYR A 163 16.19 12.20 5.28
C TYR A 163 15.85 11.70 3.87
N PHE A 164 14.98 10.69 3.81
CA PHE A 164 14.50 10.13 2.55
C PHE A 164 13.65 11.14 1.76
N LEU A 165 12.65 11.74 2.39
CA LEU A 165 11.74 12.69 1.74
C LEU A 165 12.46 13.95 1.25
N ASP A 166 13.48 14.43 1.97
CA ASP A 166 14.29 15.58 1.58
C ASP A 166 14.99 15.38 0.23
N ARG A 167 15.28 14.13 -0.13
CA ARG A 167 15.99 13.77 -1.37
C ARG A 167 15.06 13.29 -2.49
N ILE A 168 13.94 12.69 -2.14
CA ILE A 168 13.04 12.09 -3.12
C ILE A 168 11.97 13.08 -3.59
N ILE A 169 11.37 13.85 -2.69
CA ILE A 169 10.23 14.70 -3.04
C ILE A 169 10.61 15.84 -4.02
N PRO A 170 11.78 16.48 -3.93
CA PRO A 170 12.19 17.43 -4.96
C PRO A 170 12.23 16.84 -6.38
N VAL A 171 12.76 15.62 -6.53
CA VAL A 171 12.81 14.91 -7.81
C VAL A 171 11.41 14.51 -8.27
N ALA A 172 10.60 13.95 -7.37
CA ALA A 172 9.20 13.61 -7.66
C ALA A 172 8.39 14.83 -8.13
N ASN A 173 8.63 15.99 -7.51
CA ASN A 173 7.97 17.24 -7.88
C ASN A 173 8.42 17.76 -9.25
N GLU A 174 9.72 17.71 -9.56
CA GLU A 174 10.29 18.08 -10.86
C GLU A 174 9.69 17.23 -12.00
N TYR A 175 9.64 15.91 -11.80
CA TYR A 175 9.17 14.94 -12.79
C TYR A 175 7.67 14.65 -12.73
N LYS A 176 6.94 15.25 -11.79
CA LYS A 176 5.49 15.11 -11.60
C LYS A 176 5.05 13.66 -11.34
N ILE A 177 5.84 12.91 -10.60
CA ILE A 177 5.55 11.54 -10.18
C ILE A 177 4.99 11.54 -8.77
N ARG A 178 3.81 10.97 -8.59
CA ARG A 178 3.19 10.80 -7.26
C ARG A 178 3.92 9.72 -6.48
N MET A 179 4.46 10.09 -5.32
CA MET A 179 5.07 9.18 -4.36
C MET A 179 4.03 8.80 -3.32
N ALA A 180 3.56 7.56 -3.38
CA ALA A 180 2.45 7.04 -2.60
C ALA A 180 2.96 6.12 -1.47
N CYS A 181 3.13 6.67 -0.26
CA CYS A 181 3.60 5.89 0.89
C CYS A 181 2.45 5.10 1.53
N HIS A 182 2.68 3.80 1.77
CA HIS A 182 1.76 2.94 2.51
C HIS A 182 1.89 3.17 4.03
N PRO A 183 0.80 3.20 4.82
CA PRO A 183 0.87 3.19 6.27
C PRO A 183 1.53 1.91 6.79
N GLN A 184 2.01 1.90 8.03
CA GLN A 184 2.58 0.70 8.66
C GLN A 184 1.47 -0.21 9.17
N ASP A 185 1.49 -1.47 8.81
CA ASP A 185 0.43 -2.46 9.02
C ASP A 185 0.84 -3.55 10.03
N PRO A 186 0.11 -3.64 11.17
CA PRO A 186 -0.77 -2.63 11.78
C PRO A 186 0.02 -1.55 12.52
N GLY A 187 -0.68 -0.57 13.09
CA GLY A 187 -0.13 0.26 14.16
C GLY A 187 0.22 -0.57 15.39
N VAL A 188 1.11 -0.07 16.23
CA VAL A 188 1.49 -0.69 17.49
C VAL A 188 1.43 0.34 18.62
N PRO A 189 1.38 -0.08 19.90
CA PRO A 189 1.41 0.83 21.01
C PRO A 189 2.63 1.79 20.99
N PRO A 190 2.55 2.94 21.67
CA PRO A 190 3.64 3.93 21.72
C PRO A 190 4.99 3.38 22.22
N GLU A 191 4.96 2.32 23.00
CA GLU A 191 6.15 1.61 23.50
C GLU A 191 6.91 0.91 22.36
N GLY A 192 6.24 0.70 21.24
CA GLY A 192 6.77 -0.01 20.07
C GLY A 192 6.56 -1.52 20.14
N TYR A 193 7.09 -2.21 19.13
CA TYR A 193 7.09 -3.65 19.00
C TYR A 193 8.47 -4.10 18.52
N GLN A 194 9.07 -5.13 19.07
CA GLN A 194 10.45 -5.55 18.76
C GLN A 194 11.47 -4.37 18.79
N GLY A 195 11.30 -3.43 19.71
CA GLY A 195 12.14 -2.23 19.82
C GLY A 195 11.87 -1.14 18.78
N VAL A 196 10.85 -1.28 17.92
CA VAL A 196 10.57 -0.34 16.83
C VAL A 196 9.23 0.38 17.05
N ASN A 197 9.26 1.71 17.03
CA ASN A 197 8.05 2.51 16.94
C ASN A 197 7.52 2.54 15.49
N ARG A 198 6.20 2.46 15.32
CA ARG A 198 5.53 2.57 14.03
C ARG A 198 4.86 3.93 13.86
N VAL A 199 5.68 4.92 13.49
CA VAL A 199 5.21 6.32 13.39
C VAL A 199 4.19 6.57 12.27
N LEU A 200 4.16 5.73 11.23
CA LEU A 200 3.15 5.74 10.17
C LEU A 200 2.01 4.73 10.40
N GLY A 201 1.95 4.13 11.56
CA GLY A 201 0.85 3.27 12.01
C GLY A 201 -0.16 4.04 12.86
N THR A 202 -0.22 5.37 12.74
CA THR A 202 -1.20 6.22 13.43
C THR A 202 -1.73 7.32 12.51
N ILE A 203 -2.97 7.73 12.73
CA ILE A 203 -3.58 8.82 11.93
C ILE A 203 -2.78 10.11 12.06
N ASP A 204 -2.33 10.45 13.26
CA ASP A 204 -1.54 11.67 13.48
C ASP A 204 -0.15 11.58 12.88
N GLY A 205 0.45 10.38 12.87
CA GLY A 205 1.68 10.12 12.14
C GLY A 205 1.52 10.34 10.63
N LEU A 206 0.44 9.84 10.03
CA LEU A 206 0.13 10.07 8.62
C LEU A 206 -0.14 11.55 8.32
N LYS A 207 -0.82 12.27 9.22
CA LYS A 207 -1.01 13.73 9.09
C LYS A 207 0.33 14.46 9.10
N ARG A 208 1.23 14.12 10.05
CA ARG A 208 2.59 14.67 10.11
C ARG A 208 3.37 14.35 8.84
N PHE A 209 3.31 13.09 8.37
CA PHE A 209 4.04 12.62 7.19
C PHE A 209 3.76 13.47 5.95
N ILE A 210 2.50 13.75 5.64
CA ILE A 210 2.13 14.51 4.44
C ILE A 210 2.55 16.00 4.49
N THR A 211 2.95 16.51 5.65
CA THR A 211 3.44 17.90 5.82
C THR A 211 4.97 18.01 5.72
N ILE A 212 5.70 16.88 5.84
CA ILE A 212 7.14 16.85 5.62
C ILE A 212 7.41 17.00 4.11
N ARG A 213 8.08 18.07 3.68
CA ARG A 213 8.29 18.37 2.25
C ARG A 213 6.98 18.38 1.47
N GLU A 214 6.04 19.19 1.89
CA GLU A 214 4.72 19.27 1.25
C GLU A 214 4.83 19.51 -0.25
N SER A 215 4.13 18.67 -1.02
CA SER A 215 4.12 18.70 -2.49
C SER A 215 2.82 18.06 -2.99
N PRO A 216 2.27 18.47 -4.14
CA PRO A 216 1.18 17.76 -4.79
C PRO A 216 1.56 16.34 -5.25
N TYR A 217 2.83 16.00 -5.21
CA TYR A 217 3.37 14.68 -5.57
C TYR A 217 3.82 13.85 -4.35
N HIS A 218 3.60 14.35 -3.14
CA HIS A 218 3.83 13.66 -1.88
C HIS A 218 2.50 13.33 -1.19
N GLY A 219 2.21 12.04 -0.98
CA GLY A 219 0.96 11.58 -0.41
C GLY A 219 0.98 10.10 -0.05
N LEU A 220 -0.20 9.51 0.01
CA LEU A 220 -0.41 8.17 0.54
C LEU A 220 -0.88 7.19 -0.54
N ASN A 221 -0.34 5.97 -0.46
CA ASN A 221 -1.08 4.78 -0.79
C ASN A 221 -2.02 4.52 0.40
N PHE A 222 -3.24 5.00 0.32
CA PHE A 222 -4.20 4.97 1.41
C PHE A 222 -4.75 3.55 1.57
N CYS A 223 -4.11 2.74 2.40
CA CYS A 223 -4.66 1.44 2.73
C CYS A 223 -5.82 1.62 3.73
N GLN A 224 -7.06 1.58 3.23
CA GLN A 224 -8.24 1.74 4.08
C GLN A 224 -8.29 0.68 5.17
N GLY A 225 -7.89 -0.57 4.87
CA GLY A 225 -7.81 -1.64 5.86
C GLY A 225 -6.85 -1.27 6.99
N THR A 226 -5.58 -0.99 6.67
CA THR A 226 -4.55 -0.62 7.66
C THR A 226 -4.95 0.61 8.49
N ILE A 227 -5.55 1.62 7.85
CA ILE A 227 -6.04 2.80 8.58
C ILE A 227 -7.20 2.43 9.52
N SER A 228 -8.09 1.54 9.10
CA SER A 228 -9.17 1.03 9.95
C SER A 228 -8.64 0.25 11.16
N GLU A 229 -7.53 -0.48 10.99
CA GLU A 229 -6.81 -1.20 12.05
C GLU A 229 -6.25 -0.27 13.15
N ASP A 230 -6.13 1.02 12.87
CA ASP A 230 -5.64 2.04 13.83
C ASP A 230 -6.77 2.81 14.53
N LEU A 231 -8.03 2.52 14.21
CA LEU A 231 -9.19 3.21 14.75
C LEU A 231 -9.86 2.42 15.87
N GLU A 232 -10.46 3.13 16.84
CA GLU A 232 -11.25 2.52 17.91
C GLU A 232 -12.65 2.12 17.42
N ASP A 233 -13.19 2.86 16.46
CA ASP A 233 -14.46 2.58 15.79
C ASP A 233 -14.30 2.82 14.28
N PRO A 234 -13.75 1.84 13.54
CA PRO A 234 -13.53 1.98 12.11
C PRO A 234 -14.83 2.19 11.31
N GLY A 235 -15.95 1.62 11.79
CA GLY A 235 -17.27 1.76 11.14
C GLY A 235 -17.78 3.19 11.05
N THR A 236 -17.31 4.07 11.92
CA THR A 236 -17.69 5.50 11.92
C THR A 236 -16.54 6.44 11.58
N GLN A 237 -15.35 6.21 12.13
CA GLN A 237 -14.23 7.15 12.07
C GLN A 237 -13.54 7.18 10.71
N ILE A 238 -13.54 6.09 9.94
CA ILE A 238 -12.81 5.99 8.67
C ILE A 238 -13.24 7.07 7.66
N PHE A 239 -14.51 7.43 7.64
CA PHE A 239 -15.06 8.38 6.68
C PHE A 239 -14.47 9.77 6.85
N ASP A 240 -14.23 10.20 8.08
CA ASP A 240 -13.60 11.50 8.36
C ASP A 240 -12.11 11.47 8.03
N VAL A 241 -11.45 10.32 8.20
CA VAL A 241 -10.06 10.13 7.77
C VAL A 241 -9.95 10.22 6.24
N ILE A 242 -10.87 9.58 5.49
CA ILE A 242 -10.93 9.69 4.03
C ILE A 242 -11.14 11.16 3.61
N ARG A 243 -12.06 11.87 4.25
CA ARG A 243 -12.29 13.31 3.99
C ARG A 243 -11.05 14.14 4.27
N TYR A 244 -10.37 13.88 5.40
CA TYR A 244 -9.19 14.65 5.79
C TYR A 244 -8.09 14.60 4.72
N PHE A 245 -7.72 13.40 4.27
CA PHE A 245 -6.67 13.22 3.27
C PHE A 245 -7.17 13.48 1.84
N GLY A 246 -8.41 13.13 1.53
CA GLY A 246 -9.00 13.27 0.21
C GLY A 246 -9.20 14.74 -0.21
N THR A 247 -9.75 15.58 0.66
CA THR A 247 -9.91 17.03 0.38
C THR A 247 -8.57 17.75 0.20
N ARG A 248 -7.50 17.24 0.84
CA ARG A 248 -6.12 17.71 0.67
C ARG A 248 -5.43 17.13 -0.56
N LYS A 249 -6.11 16.26 -1.33
CA LYS A 249 -5.54 15.58 -2.52
C LYS A 249 -4.28 14.77 -2.20
N LYS A 250 -4.24 14.13 -1.02
CA LYS A 250 -3.10 13.32 -0.55
C LYS A 250 -3.33 11.82 -0.69
N ILE A 251 -4.44 11.37 -1.28
CA ILE A 251 -4.72 9.97 -1.59
C ILE A 251 -4.37 9.72 -3.05
N PHE A 252 -3.34 8.91 -3.32
CA PHE A 252 -2.84 8.63 -4.67
C PHE A 252 -3.17 7.24 -5.18
N ASN A 253 -3.44 6.31 -4.24
CA ASN A 253 -3.86 4.96 -4.48
C ASN A 253 -4.67 4.48 -3.27
N VAL A 254 -5.57 3.52 -3.43
CA VAL A 254 -6.36 2.99 -2.32
C VAL A 254 -6.34 1.47 -2.33
N HIS A 255 -5.87 0.88 -1.22
CA HIS A 255 -6.17 -0.50 -0.88
C HIS A 255 -7.53 -0.54 -0.19
N PHE A 256 -8.53 -1.01 -0.91
CA PHE A 256 -9.92 -1.02 -0.49
C PHE A 256 -10.25 -2.33 0.22
N ARG A 257 -9.62 -2.51 1.40
CA ARG A 257 -9.74 -3.69 2.26
C ARG A 257 -10.62 -3.39 3.47
N ASN A 258 -11.34 -4.41 3.96
CA ASN A 258 -12.18 -4.31 5.14
C ASN A 258 -11.63 -5.18 6.28
N ILE A 259 -11.96 -4.78 7.49
CA ILE A 259 -11.65 -5.52 8.72
C ILE A 259 -12.91 -5.63 9.57
N ARG A 260 -12.90 -6.57 10.50
CA ARG A 260 -13.82 -6.64 11.64
C ARG A 260 -13.01 -6.51 12.91
N GLY A 261 -13.43 -5.63 13.81
CA GLY A 261 -12.72 -5.29 15.04
C GLY A 261 -12.18 -3.85 15.04
N HIS A 262 -11.15 -3.60 15.80
CA HIS A 262 -10.64 -2.26 16.07
C HIS A 262 -9.15 -2.31 16.38
N ARG A 263 -8.58 -1.17 16.74
CA ARG A 263 -7.16 -1.08 17.11
C ARG A 263 -6.77 -2.21 18.08
N ASN A 264 -5.66 -2.86 17.75
CA ASN A 264 -5.06 -3.95 18.55
C ASN A 264 -5.84 -5.28 18.61
N ASP A 265 -7.05 -5.35 18.04
CA ASP A 265 -7.84 -6.59 17.99
C ASP A 265 -8.74 -6.59 16.75
N PHE A 266 -8.29 -7.21 15.66
CA PHE A 266 -9.04 -7.28 14.40
C PHE A 266 -8.74 -8.54 13.60
N ILE A 267 -9.63 -8.80 12.64
CA ILE A 267 -9.44 -9.78 11.56
C ILE A 267 -9.65 -9.14 10.20
N GLU A 268 -8.88 -9.58 9.22
CA GLU A 268 -9.07 -9.19 7.81
C GLU A 268 -10.16 -10.04 7.19
N VAL A 269 -11.19 -9.42 6.65
CA VAL A 269 -12.38 -10.12 6.15
C VAL A 269 -12.66 -9.81 4.68
N TYR A 270 -13.62 -10.49 4.09
CA TYR A 270 -14.14 -10.11 2.78
C TYR A 270 -14.75 -8.70 2.82
N PRO A 271 -14.82 -7.99 1.66
CA PRO A 271 -15.28 -6.59 1.62
C PRO A 271 -16.70 -6.39 2.17
N ASP A 272 -17.56 -7.41 2.08
CA ASP A 272 -18.95 -7.40 2.51
C ASP A 272 -19.17 -7.80 3.98
N GLU A 273 -18.13 -8.21 4.71
CA GLU A 273 -18.24 -8.73 6.06
C GLU A 273 -17.66 -7.82 7.16
N GLY A 274 -16.98 -6.76 6.79
CA GLY A 274 -16.30 -5.89 7.74
C GLY A 274 -17.18 -4.81 8.34
N ASP A 275 -16.59 -4.10 9.31
CA ASP A 275 -17.27 -3.06 10.06
C ASP A 275 -17.40 -1.75 9.25
N VAL A 276 -16.58 -1.57 8.21
CA VAL A 276 -16.68 -0.41 7.33
C VAL A 276 -17.74 -0.65 6.25
N ASP A 277 -18.75 0.22 6.22
CA ASP A 277 -19.73 0.26 5.14
C ASP A 277 -19.07 0.74 3.83
N PHE A 278 -18.80 -0.19 2.90
CA PHE A 278 -18.15 0.11 1.62
C PHE A 278 -19.04 0.90 0.67
N VAL A 279 -20.37 0.81 0.78
CA VAL A 279 -21.29 1.65 0.00
C VAL A 279 -21.16 3.11 0.44
N LYS A 280 -21.04 3.35 1.75
CA LYS A 280 -20.78 4.68 2.28
C LYS A 280 -19.35 5.15 1.94
N ALA A 281 -18.35 4.28 2.08
CA ALA A 281 -16.95 4.62 1.81
C ALA A 281 -16.74 5.10 0.37
N ILE A 282 -17.31 4.39 -0.62
CA ILE A 282 -17.15 4.78 -2.02
C ILE A 282 -17.83 6.12 -2.34
N LYS A 283 -18.95 6.43 -1.66
CA LYS A 283 -19.60 7.76 -1.75
C LYS A 283 -18.71 8.86 -1.19
N VAL A 284 -18.00 8.59 -0.09
CA VAL A 284 -17.03 9.55 0.48
C VAL A 284 -15.83 9.76 -0.43
N TYR A 285 -15.29 8.70 -1.06
CA TYR A 285 -14.23 8.86 -2.07
C TYR A 285 -14.71 9.71 -3.26
N ARG A 286 -15.96 9.54 -3.71
CA ARG A 286 -16.56 10.40 -4.74
C ARG A 286 -16.72 11.85 -4.25
N GLU A 287 -17.21 12.06 -3.04
CA GLU A 287 -17.38 13.37 -2.39
C GLU A 287 -16.07 14.18 -2.41
N VAL A 288 -14.94 13.55 -2.06
CA VAL A 288 -13.63 14.23 -2.06
C VAL A 288 -12.98 14.29 -3.45
N GLY A 289 -13.64 13.77 -4.49
CA GLY A 289 -13.17 13.79 -5.88
C GLY A 289 -11.95 12.90 -6.11
N TYR A 290 -11.86 11.74 -5.46
CA TYR A 290 -10.79 10.77 -5.68
C TYR A 290 -10.89 10.11 -7.07
N PRO A 291 -9.87 10.23 -7.96
CA PRO A 291 -10.00 9.80 -9.35
C PRO A 291 -9.27 8.49 -9.68
N TYR A 292 -8.46 7.95 -8.75
CA TYR A 292 -7.51 6.88 -9.03
C TYR A 292 -8.07 5.48 -8.75
N MET A 293 -7.17 4.49 -8.54
CA MET A 293 -7.53 3.10 -8.36
C MET A 293 -8.08 2.81 -6.94
N LEU A 294 -9.13 1.98 -6.91
CA LEU A 294 -9.55 1.20 -5.76
C LEU A 294 -9.23 -0.26 -6.04
N MET A 295 -8.47 -0.91 -5.19
CA MET A 295 -8.02 -2.28 -5.42
C MET A 295 -8.12 -3.12 -4.16
N PRO A 296 -8.38 -4.43 -4.27
CA PRO A 296 -8.19 -5.35 -3.16
C PRO A 296 -6.72 -5.37 -2.73
N ASP A 297 -6.50 -5.75 -1.49
CA ASP A 297 -5.19 -5.88 -0.88
C ASP A 297 -5.03 -7.31 -0.34
N HIS A 298 -5.02 -7.50 0.97
CA HIS A 298 -5.12 -8.85 1.51
C HIS A 298 -6.53 -9.41 1.31
N VAL A 299 -6.62 -10.68 0.97
CA VAL A 299 -7.90 -11.39 0.83
C VAL A 299 -7.89 -12.66 1.71
N PRO A 300 -9.04 -13.11 2.17
CA PRO A 300 -9.13 -14.37 2.90
C PRO A 300 -8.56 -15.56 2.10
N LEU A 301 -7.89 -16.47 2.81
CA LEU A 301 -7.32 -17.68 2.24
C LEU A 301 -8.36 -18.80 2.30
N ALA A 302 -8.34 -19.72 1.31
CA ALA A 302 -9.14 -20.92 1.34
C ALA A 302 -8.32 -22.11 0.81
N GLN A 303 -8.54 -23.29 1.36
CA GLN A 303 -7.82 -24.49 0.91
C GLN A 303 -8.10 -24.82 -0.56
N ALA A 304 -9.33 -24.55 -1.01
CA ALA A 304 -9.76 -24.74 -2.40
C ALA A 304 -9.28 -23.64 -3.36
N ASP A 305 -8.64 -22.56 -2.84
CA ASP A 305 -8.16 -21.41 -3.61
C ASP A 305 -6.72 -21.02 -3.16
N PRO A 306 -5.73 -21.90 -3.36
CA PRO A 306 -4.39 -21.72 -2.80
C PRO A 306 -3.68 -20.46 -3.32
N ASP A 307 -4.02 -20.01 -4.54
CA ASP A 307 -3.47 -18.78 -5.14
C ASP A 307 -4.37 -17.55 -4.89
N SER A 308 -5.43 -17.71 -4.09
CA SER A 308 -6.41 -16.66 -3.75
C SER A 308 -7.11 -16.02 -4.97
N LEU A 309 -7.10 -16.68 -6.12
CA LEU A 309 -7.67 -16.12 -7.36
C LEU A 309 -9.19 -15.92 -7.27
N GLN A 310 -9.91 -16.83 -6.62
CA GLN A 310 -11.36 -16.71 -6.44
C GLN A 310 -11.68 -15.59 -5.45
N SER A 311 -10.93 -15.50 -4.35
CA SER A 311 -11.06 -14.42 -3.37
C SER A 311 -10.81 -13.05 -3.99
N PHE A 312 -9.75 -12.91 -4.79
CA PHE A 312 -9.50 -11.68 -5.55
C PHE A 312 -10.60 -11.40 -6.58
N ALA A 313 -11.06 -12.41 -7.32
CA ALA A 313 -12.14 -12.25 -8.31
C ALA A 313 -13.43 -11.74 -7.67
N PHE A 314 -13.78 -12.26 -6.48
CA PHE A 314 -14.92 -11.76 -5.71
C PHE A 314 -14.73 -10.28 -5.34
N CYS A 315 -13.56 -9.90 -4.85
CA CYS A 315 -13.25 -8.51 -4.49
C CYS A 315 -13.31 -7.57 -5.72
N TYR A 316 -12.80 -7.98 -6.89
CA TYR A 316 -12.91 -7.18 -8.12
C TYR A 316 -14.37 -6.97 -8.53
N GLY A 317 -15.18 -8.04 -8.49
CA GLY A 317 -16.60 -7.94 -8.79
C GLY A 317 -17.33 -6.99 -7.84
N TYR A 318 -17.06 -7.10 -6.56
CA TYR A 318 -17.67 -6.26 -5.53
C TYR A 318 -17.29 -4.78 -5.68
N ILE A 319 -16.00 -4.47 -5.81
CA ILE A 319 -15.52 -3.08 -6.00
C ILE A 319 -16.08 -2.49 -7.30
N ARG A 320 -16.10 -3.29 -8.39
CA ARG A 320 -16.66 -2.84 -9.67
C ARG A 320 -18.13 -2.49 -9.58
N ALA A 321 -18.93 -3.33 -8.92
CA ALA A 321 -20.34 -3.07 -8.70
C ALA A 321 -20.60 -1.77 -7.92
N LEU A 322 -19.78 -1.52 -6.89
CA LEU A 322 -19.84 -0.27 -6.13
C LEU A 322 -19.49 0.96 -6.98
N ILE A 323 -18.45 0.87 -7.81
CA ILE A 323 -18.09 1.97 -8.73
C ILE A 323 -19.23 2.24 -9.73
N GLN A 324 -19.85 1.20 -10.27
CA GLN A 324 -20.98 1.34 -11.19
C GLN A 324 -22.19 1.98 -10.52
N SER A 325 -22.56 1.55 -9.31
CA SER A 325 -23.72 2.07 -8.57
C SER A 325 -23.69 3.58 -8.36
N ILE A 326 -22.51 4.14 -8.08
CA ILE A 326 -22.37 5.59 -7.88
C ILE A 326 -22.27 6.37 -9.19
N SER A 327 -21.95 5.72 -10.32
CA SER A 327 -21.88 6.38 -11.62
C SER A 327 -23.27 6.66 -12.20
N GLU A 328 -24.28 5.89 -11.83
CA GLU A 328 -25.68 6.02 -12.27
C GLU A 328 -26.46 7.08 -11.47
N GLU A 329 -25.95 7.47 -10.31
CA GLU A 329 -26.56 8.53 -9.47
C GLU A 329 -26.14 9.97 -9.88
N SER A 330 -25.50 10.16 -11.07
CA SER A 330 -24.91 11.44 -11.52
C SER A 330 -25.80 12.19 -12.48
#